data_a8a7f290f243beceba84773d3f9ebd60
#
_entry.id   a8a7f290f243beceba84773d3f9ebd60
#
_cell.length_a   1.000
_cell.length_b   1.000
_cell.length_c   1.000
_cell.angle_alpha   90.00
_cell.angle_beta   90.00
_cell.angle_gamma   90.00
#
_symmetry.space_group_name_H-M   'P 1'
#
loop_
_entity.id
_entity.type
_entity.pdbx_description
1 polymer ?
#
loop_
_entity_poly.entity_id
_entity_poly.type
_entity_poly.pdbx_seq_one_letter_code
_entity_poly.pdbx_strand_id
1 'polypeptide(L)'
;QETMRYFGSLDEEEWNANLAMRWKWNDTSHLKLGFNYKDKNRDYSATRFYYNLNKINPTVTDIYDTDGFLNQENIADGNVTVQRVMQPKDSYRAGNEIYSGYLLTDFYPVPSLLVNLGVRYEISKQWVDYATDGGDWYAERRNLDKNDFFPTLNLKYTINDTNSIRFSASRTVTRPSFIEMAPFLYQESYGSAQIRGNEELQNGYNYNFDLRYERFGKDGDMLSVTGYFKYLDSPIERIQDLQGGATLHSFKNADNGMAAGVELEMRKRLVKDLHLGANISYMYTNVKLPQGGAYTNKERSLQGASPILANADLTYSTRFGEDRQLNLALLYNLQGSRIHAVGVSNLGDIKQQTLHTLNFSAGYDLNKHFSLKLQVNDLLNRNVIFKQEVPSTGTEVEVERYKKGTDFEIGFSYKL
;
A
#
# COMPACT_ATOMS: atom_id res chain seq x y z
N GLN A 1 7.41 -6.11 -30.69
CA GLN A 1 6.51 -6.49 -29.60
C GLN A 1 6.52 -8.01 -29.52
N GLU A 2 6.94 -8.57 -28.39
CA GLU A 2 6.95 -10.02 -28.22
C GLU A 2 5.51 -10.50 -28.02
N THR A 3 5.09 -11.47 -28.81
CA THR A 3 3.81 -12.18 -28.62
C THR A 3 3.99 -13.18 -27.47
N MET A 4 3.70 -12.73 -26.25
CA MET A 4 3.98 -13.49 -25.03
C MET A 4 2.80 -13.42 -24.07
N ARG A 5 2.57 -14.51 -23.35
CA ARG A 5 1.70 -14.55 -22.17
C ARG A 5 2.50 -14.93 -20.94
N TYR A 6 2.34 -14.15 -19.88
CA TYR A 6 3.05 -14.29 -18.62
C TYR A 6 2.10 -14.79 -17.54
N PHE A 7 2.54 -15.79 -16.78
CA PHE A 7 1.83 -16.34 -15.63
C PHE A 7 2.77 -16.36 -14.44
N GLY A 8 2.39 -15.67 -13.37
CA GLY A 8 3.04 -15.73 -12.07
C GLY A 8 2.29 -16.67 -11.14
N SER A 9 3.03 -17.48 -10.39
CA SER A 9 2.52 -18.29 -9.28
C SER A 9 3.21 -17.84 -8.00
N LEU A 10 2.42 -17.53 -6.98
CA LEU A 10 2.92 -17.15 -5.66
C LEU A 10 2.24 -18.03 -4.62
N ASP A 11 3.07 -18.67 -3.79
CA ASP A 11 2.65 -19.42 -2.61
C ASP A 11 3.30 -18.78 -1.38
N GLU A 12 2.50 -18.44 -0.37
CA GLU A 12 2.98 -17.81 0.85
C GLU A 12 2.32 -18.43 2.07
N GLU A 13 3.15 -18.85 3.02
CA GLU A 13 2.72 -19.32 4.33
C GLU A 13 3.24 -18.38 5.43
N GLU A 14 2.38 -18.06 6.38
CA GLU A 14 2.75 -17.25 7.54
C GLU A 14 2.25 -17.89 8.85
N TRP A 15 3.18 -18.13 9.76
CA TRP A 15 2.91 -18.56 11.14
C TRP A 15 3.12 -17.39 12.09
N ASN A 16 2.16 -17.18 12.99
CA ASN A 16 2.24 -16.12 13.98
C ASN A 16 1.80 -16.65 15.34
N ALA A 17 2.70 -16.56 16.32
CA ALA A 17 2.43 -16.96 17.69
C ALA A 17 2.64 -15.77 18.63
N ASN A 18 1.67 -15.52 19.51
CA ASN A 18 1.72 -14.42 20.47
C ASN A 18 1.41 -14.95 21.88
N LEU A 19 2.28 -14.63 22.84
CA LEU A 19 2.08 -14.90 24.26
C LEU A 19 2.18 -13.57 25.01
N ALA A 20 1.17 -13.24 25.82
CA ALA A 20 1.19 -12.03 26.61
C ALA A 20 0.64 -12.26 28.01
N MET A 21 1.29 -11.64 28.97
CA MET A 21 0.89 -11.59 30.37
C MET A 21 0.60 -10.15 30.75
N ARG A 22 -0.51 -9.92 31.42
CA ARG A 22 -0.90 -8.60 31.95
C ARG A 22 -1.03 -8.69 33.45
N TRP A 23 -0.27 -7.84 34.15
CA TRP A 23 -0.33 -7.67 35.56
C TRP A 23 -0.90 -6.30 35.93
N LYS A 24 -1.97 -6.27 36.71
CA LYS A 24 -2.59 -5.05 37.22
C LYS A 24 -2.08 -4.80 38.61
N TRP A 25 -1.53 -3.61 38.90
CA TRP A 25 -1.15 -3.23 40.26
C TRP A 25 -2.17 -2.31 40.91
N ASN A 26 -3.11 -1.75 40.11
CA ASN A 26 -4.33 -1.11 40.60
C ASN A 26 -5.42 -1.19 39.49
N ASP A 27 -6.60 -0.59 39.74
CA ASP A 27 -7.74 -0.69 38.83
C ASP A 27 -7.50 -0.05 37.43
N THR A 28 -6.62 0.94 37.38
CA THR A 28 -6.40 1.75 36.17
C THR A 28 -5.03 1.55 35.55
N SER A 29 -4.10 0.91 36.26
CA SER A 29 -2.71 0.80 35.83
C SER A 29 -2.25 -0.64 35.70
N HIS A 30 -1.48 -0.93 34.68
CA HIS A 30 -1.02 -2.28 34.39
C HIS A 30 0.32 -2.32 33.67
N LEU A 31 0.99 -3.45 33.81
CA LEU A 31 2.17 -3.83 33.07
C LEU A 31 1.81 -5.00 32.16
N LYS A 32 2.19 -4.93 30.89
CA LYS A 32 2.05 -6.01 29.93
C LYS A 32 3.43 -6.43 29.44
N LEU A 33 3.73 -7.70 29.60
CA LEU A 33 4.89 -8.38 29.03
C LEU A 33 4.37 -9.27 27.90
N GLY A 34 5.09 -9.32 26.79
CA GLY A 34 4.72 -10.25 25.75
C GLY A 34 5.88 -10.66 24.87
N PHE A 35 5.68 -11.79 24.23
CA PHE A 35 6.55 -12.36 23.22
C PHE A 35 5.74 -12.60 21.96
N ASN A 36 6.32 -12.32 20.81
CA ASN A 36 5.73 -12.62 19.51
C ASN A 36 6.79 -13.30 18.62
N TYR A 37 6.38 -14.37 17.96
CA TYR A 37 7.12 -15.05 16.91
C TYR A 37 6.33 -14.97 15.62
N LYS A 38 7.01 -14.64 14.54
CA LYS A 38 6.48 -14.62 13.19
C LYS A 38 7.46 -15.33 12.26
N ASP A 39 6.95 -16.25 11.46
CA ASP A 39 7.66 -16.90 10.38
C ASP A 39 6.84 -16.82 9.11
N LYS A 40 7.44 -16.31 8.05
CA LYS A 40 6.81 -16.15 6.74
C LYS A 40 7.74 -16.72 5.68
N ASN A 41 7.20 -17.58 4.85
CA ASN A 41 7.89 -18.17 3.72
C ASN A 41 7.11 -17.93 2.44
N ARG A 42 7.81 -17.65 1.35
CA ARG A 42 7.24 -17.37 0.05
C ARG A 42 8.04 -18.04 -1.06
N ASP A 43 7.33 -18.73 -1.93
CA ASP A 43 7.83 -19.21 -3.21
C ASP A 43 7.13 -18.43 -4.34
N TYR A 44 7.91 -17.89 -5.26
CA TYR A 44 7.42 -17.23 -6.45
C TYR A 44 8.10 -17.79 -7.69
N SER A 45 7.31 -18.08 -8.73
CA SER A 45 7.83 -18.48 -10.03
C SER A 45 7.00 -17.87 -11.16
N ALA A 46 7.65 -17.61 -12.29
CA ALA A 46 6.98 -17.16 -13.49
C ALA A 46 7.22 -18.09 -14.67
N THR A 47 6.16 -18.25 -15.46
CA THR A 47 6.18 -19.01 -16.71
C THR A 47 5.78 -18.09 -17.84
N ARG A 48 6.55 -18.08 -18.91
CA ARG A 48 6.25 -17.36 -20.14
C ARG A 48 5.86 -18.34 -21.25
N PHE A 49 4.81 -18.03 -21.98
CA PHE A 49 4.41 -18.71 -23.20
C PHE A 49 4.63 -17.76 -24.34
N TYR A 50 5.57 -18.07 -25.21
CA TYR A 50 5.83 -17.34 -26.45
C TYR A 50 5.05 -17.94 -27.58
N TYR A 51 4.38 -17.12 -28.38
CA TYR A 51 3.65 -17.49 -29.57
C TYR A 51 4.46 -17.03 -30.78
N ASN A 52 5.13 -17.97 -31.45
CA ASN A 52 5.89 -17.67 -32.67
C ASN A 52 4.96 -17.76 -33.88
N LEU A 53 4.74 -16.64 -34.53
CA LEU A 53 3.83 -16.48 -35.67
C LEU A 53 4.60 -16.57 -37.01
N ASN A 54 5.59 -17.47 -37.09
CA ASN A 54 6.54 -17.52 -38.21
C ASN A 54 5.90 -17.71 -39.59
N LYS A 55 4.73 -18.34 -39.69
CA LYS A 55 4.01 -18.60 -40.91
C LYS A 55 2.72 -17.80 -41.05
N ILE A 56 2.42 -16.93 -40.11
CA ILE A 56 1.29 -16.01 -40.16
C ILE A 56 1.73 -14.75 -40.90
N ASN A 57 1.07 -14.40 -41.97
CA ASN A 57 1.36 -13.20 -42.74
C ASN A 57 0.68 -11.97 -42.08
N PRO A 58 1.43 -11.05 -41.45
CA PRO A 58 0.86 -9.91 -40.73
C PRO A 58 0.18 -8.88 -41.65
N THR A 59 0.39 -8.94 -42.96
CA THR A 59 -0.23 -8.02 -43.92
C THR A 59 -1.66 -8.40 -44.31
N VAL A 60 -2.04 -9.65 -44.12
CA VAL A 60 -3.38 -10.17 -44.47
C VAL A 60 -4.15 -10.72 -43.27
N THR A 61 -3.51 -10.78 -42.09
CA THR A 61 -4.12 -11.28 -40.86
C THR A 61 -4.52 -10.10 -40.00
N ASP A 62 -5.77 -10.07 -39.54
CA ASP A 62 -6.18 -9.10 -38.54
C ASP A 62 -5.49 -9.45 -37.19
N ILE A 63 -4.50 -8.65 -36.81
CA ILE A 63 -3.73 -8.85 -35.60
C ILE A 63 -4.55 -8.59 -34.29
N TYR A 64 -5.73 -7.97 -34.42
CA TYR A 64 -6.68 -7.75 -33.34
C TYR A 64 -7.66 -8.90 -33.15
N ASP A 65 -7.83 -9.75 -34.18
CA ASP A 65 -8.59 -10.99 -34.07
C ASP A 65 -7.64 -12.13 -33.66
N THR A 66 -7.34 -12.20 -32.37
CA THR A 66 -6.41 -13.22 -31.84
C THR A 66 -6.94 -14.64 -32.04
N ASP A 67 -8.23 -14.87 -31.97
CA ASP A 67 -8.86 -16.18 -32.18
C ASP A 67 -8.75 -16.65 -33.62
N GLY A 68 -8.70 -15.71 -34.59
CA GLY A 68 -8.52 -15.98 -35.99
C GLY A 68 -7.18 -16.61 -36.35
N PHE A 69 -6.12 -16.39 -35.56
CA PHE A 69 -4.79 -16.97 -35.81
C PHE A 69 -4.22 -17.80 -34.65
N LEU A 70 -4.57 -17.54 -33.38
CA LEU A 70 -4.17 -18.37 -32.23
C LEU A 70 -5.21 -19.48 -32.00
N ASN A 71 -5.42 -20.32 -32.98
CA ASN A 71 -6.38 -21.42 -32.95
C ASN A 71 -5.68 -22.78 -33.05
N GLN A 72 -6.44 -23.85 -32.77
CA GLN A 72 -5.94 -25.21 -32.72
C GLN A 72 -5.44 -25.69 -34.08
N GLU A 73 -6.04 -25.24 -35.18
CA GLU A 73 -5.67 -25.59 -36.58
C GLU A 73 -4.27 -25.02 -36.88
N ASN A 74 -4.05 -23.72 -36.66
CA ASN A 74 -2.76 -23.08 -36.90
C ASN A 74 -1.64 -23.61 -36.01
N ILE A 75 -1.97 -24.07 -34.80
CA ILE A 75 -1.00 -24.74 -33.91
C ILE A 75 -0.67 -26.16 -34.46
N ALA A 76 -1.68 -26.93 -34.88
CA ALA A 76 -1.50 -28.28 -35.41
C ALA A 76 -0.69 -28.26 -36.72
N ASP A 77 -0.94 -27.28 -37.59
CA ASP A 77 -0.24 -27.11 -38.87
C ASP A 77 1.16 -26.47 -38.71
N GLY A 78 1.53 -26.09 -37.49
CA GLY A 78 2.82 -25.47 -37.21
C GLY A 78 2.96 -24.06 -37.77
N ASN A 79 1.85 -23.40 -38.13
CA ASN A 79 1.82 -21.98 -38.52
C ASN A 79 2.06 -21.08 -37.30
N VAL A 80 1.60 -21.53 -36.13
CA VAL A 80 1.87 -20.94 -34.81
C VAL A 80 2.56 -22.00 -33.96
N THR A 81 3.69 -21.65 -33.35
CA THR A 81 4.35 -22.50 -32.35
C THR A 81 4.28 -21.86 -30.98
N VAL A 82 3.95 -22.67 -29.96
CA VAL A 82 3.88 -22.23 -28.59
C VAL A 82 5.08 -22.78 -27.84
N GLN A 83 5.89 -21.89 -27.27
CA GLN A 83 7.05 -22.26 -26.48
C GLN A 83 6.83 -21.87 -25.01
N ARG A 84 6.87 -22.84 -24.12
CA ARG A 84 6.89 -22.60 -22.67
C ARG A 84 8.32 -22.36 -22.21
N VAL A 85 8.54 -21.25 -21.51
CA VAL A 85 9.84 -20.91 -20.97
C VAL A 85 9.70 -20.63 -19.48
N MET A 86 10.51 -21.32 -18.67
CA MET A 86 10.74 -21.02 -17.25
C MET A 86 12.24 -20.82 -17.08
N GLN A 87 12.63 -19.70 -16.50
CA GLN A 87 14.03 -19.38 -16.27
C GLN A 87 14.28 -19.22 -14.77
N PRO A 88 15.47 -19.66 -14.26
CA PRO A 88 15.82 -19.47 -12.85
C PRO A 88 15.69 -18.03 -12.38
N LYS A 89 16.10 -17.07 -13.21
CA LYS A 89 16.02 -15.63 -12.93
C LYS A 89 14.59 -15.06 -12.80
N ASP A 90 13.56 -15.81 -13.16
CA ASP A 90 12.16 -15.40 -13.07
C ASP A 90 11.48 -15.96 -11.81
N SER A 91 12.27 -16.46 -10.86
CA SER A 91 11.79 -17.10 -9.66
C SER A 91 12.61 -16.68 -8.45
N TYR A 92 11.97 -16.65 -7.28
CA TYR A 92 12.65 -16.43 -6.02
C TYR A 92 11.96 -17.21 -4.90
N ARG A 93 12.74 -17.55 -3.86
CA ARG A 93 12.25 -17.97 -2.56
C ARG A 93 12.62 -16.90 -1.55
N ALA A 94 11.76 -16.68 -0.58
CA ALA A 94 12.02 -15.68 0.43
C ALA A 94 11.43 -16.06 1.77
N GLY A 95 12.04 -15.56 2.84
CA GLY A 95 11.52 -15.76 4.17
C GLY A 95 11.81 -14.59 5.10
N ASN A 96 11.02 -14.51 6.15
CA ASN A 96 11.16 -13.51 7.20
C ASN A 96 10.81 -14.13 8.55
N GLU A 97 11.82 -14.31 9.43
CA GLU A 97 11.65 -14.71 10.82
C GLU A 97 11.79 -13.48 11.73
N ILE A 98 10.82 -13.26 12.61
CA ILE A 98 10.87 -12.19 13.60
C ILE A 98 10.57 -12.75 14.99
N TYR A 99 11.54 -12.62 15.88
CA TYR A 99 11.39 -12.85 17.32
C TYR A 99 11.32 -11.52 18.02
N SER A 100 10.33 -11.30 18.86
CA SER A 100 10.22 -10.05 19.58
C SER A 100 9.71 -10.21 21.00
N GLY A 101 10.31 -9.46 21.91
CA GLY A 101 9.85 -9.27 23.25
C GLY A 101 9.43 -7.83 23.47
N TYR A 102 8.39 -7.59 24.22
CA TYR A 102 7.94 -6.23 24.54
C TYR A 102 7.49 -6.07 25.98
N LEU A 103 7.69 -4.85 26.47
CA LEU A 103 7.20 -4.36 27.74
C LEU A 103 6.36 -3.11 27.47
N LEU A 104 5.15 -3.07 28.03
CA LEU A 104 4.22 -1.95 27.91
C LEU A 104 3.60 -1.67 29.27
N THR A 105 3.50 -0.41 29.65
CA THR A 105 2.82 0.01 30.89
C THR A 105 1.85 1.14 30.63
N ASP A 106 0.68 1.06 31.27
CA ASP A 106 -0.28 2.15 31.36
C ASP A 106 -0.40 2.56 32.83
N PHE A 107 -0.31 3.87 33.09
CA PHE A 107 -0.50 4.40 34.42
C PHE A 107 -0.97 5.85 34.41
N TYR A 108 -1.52 6.30 35.54
CA TYR A 108 -2.04 7.65 35.71
C TYR A 108 -1.24 8.35 36.80
N PRO A 109 -0.23 9.20 36.44
CA PRO A 109 0.48 10.04 37.44
C PRO A 109 -0.46 10.99 38.16
N VAL A 110 -1.45 11.49 37.44
CA VAL A 110 -2.61 12.24 37.94
C VAL A 110 -3.87 11.78 37.24
N PRO A 111 -5.07 11.92 37.82
CA PRO A 111 -6.31 11.39 37.23
C PRO A 111 -6.61 11.83 35.77
N SER A 112 -6.16 13.01 35.39
CA SER A 112 -6.36 13.59 34.07
C SER A 112 -5.31 13.17 33.02
N LEU A 113 -4.20 12.52 33.42
CA LEU A 113 -3.09 12.17 32.53
C LEU A 113 -2.88 10.66 32.48
N LEU A 114 -3.23 10.04 31.38
CA LEU A 114 -2.82 8.67 31.05
C LEU A 114 -1.46 8.70 30.36
N VAL A 115 -0.52 7.91 30.87
CA VAL A 115 0.78 7.64 30.27
C VAL A 115 0.81 6.19 29.83
N ASN A 116 1.05 5.96 28.54
CA ASN A 116 1.38 4.65 27.98
C ASN A 116 2.83 4.68 27.50
N LEU A 117 3.67 3.86 28.09
CA LEU A 117 5.09 3.75 27.77
C LEU A 117 5.42 2.31 27.42
N GLY A 118 6.12 2.11 26.32
CA GLY A 118 6.49 0.78 25.86
C GLY A 118 7.83 0.72 25.16
N VAL A 119 8.39 -0.47 25.14
CA VAL A 119 9.55 -0.81 24.33
C VAL A 119 9.38 -2.22 23.79
N ARG A 120 9.73 -2.39 22.52
CA ARG A 120 9.80 -3.68 21.85
C ARG A 120 11.21 -3.87 21.30
N TYR A 121 11.77 -5.05 21.56
CA TYR A 121 13.01 -5.50 20.95
C TYR A 121 12.71 -6.58 19.94
N GLU A 122 13.27 -6.46 18.74
CA GLU A 122 13.09 -7.42 17.65
C GLU A 122 14.43 -7.96 17.16
N ILE A 123 14.49 -9.26 16.96
CA ILE A 123 15.49 -9.97 16.15
C ILE A 123 14.80 -10.38 14.86
N SER A 124 15.21 -9.79 13.74
CA SER A 124 14.61 -10.02 12.44
C SER A 124 15.64 -10.61 11.49
N LYS A 125 15.27 -11.71 10.84
CA LYS A 125 16.05 -12.38 9.79
C LYS A 125 15.20 -12.40 8.54
N GLN A 126 15.64 -11.71 7.51
CA GLN A 126 14.96 -11.67 6.22
C GLN A 126 15.93 -12.15 5.15
N TRP A 127 15.47 -13.01 4.25
CA TRP A 127 16.29 -13.53 3.18
C TRP A 127 15.52 -13.68 1.88
N VAL A 128 16.24 -13.65 0.77
CA VAL A 128 15.74 -13.94 -0.58
C VAL A 128 16.77 -14.78 -1.30
N ASP A 129 16.34 -15.95 -1.82
CA ASP A 129 17.10 -16.77 -2.74
C ASP A 129 16.64 -16.49 -4.16
N TYR A 130 17.56 -16.22 -5.05
CA TYR A 130 17.29 -15.84 -6.42
C TYR A 130 18.37 -16.40 -7.38
N ALA A 131 18.20 -16.18 -8.67
CA ALA A 131 19.21 -16.48 -9.67
C ALA A 131 19.51 -15.25 -10.50
N THR A 132 20.76 -15.12 -10.89
CA THR A 132 21.22 -14.14 -11.90
C THR A 132 21.08 -14.70 -13.32
N ASP A 133 21.30 -13.87 -14.34
CA ASP A 133 21.27 -14.30 -15.73
C ASP A 133 22.27 -15.44 -16.00
N GLY A 134 21.76 -16.59 -16.46
CA GLY A 134 22.56 -17.78 -16.73
C GLY A 134 22.95 -18.60 -15.50
N GLY A 135 22.51 -18.21 -14.31
CA GLY A 135 22.72 -18.95 -13.06
C GLY A 135 21.75 -20.13 -12.87
N ASP A 136 22.06 -20.98 -11.91
CA ASP A 136 21.18 -22.07 -11.47
C ASP A 136 20.03 -21.54 -10.60
N TRP A 137 19.00 -22.39 -10.41
CA TRP A 137 17.86 -22.06 -9.57
C TRP A 137 18.29 -21.77 -8.13
N TYR A 138 17.92 -20.56 -7.62
CA TYR A 138 18.16 -20.15 -6.23
C TYR A 138 19.63 -20.19 -5.79
N ALA A 139 20.56 -19.97 -6.75
CA ALA A 139 22.00 -20.07 -6.50
C ALA A 139 22.56 -18.96 -5.61
N GLU A 140 21.92 -17.81 -5.61
CA GLU A 140 22.34 -16.64 -4.85
C GLU A 140 21.40 -16.42 -3.65
N ARG A 141 21.95 -15.92 -2.54
CA ARG A 141 21.17 -15.55 -1.34
C ARG A 141 21.55 -14.18 -0.84
N ARG A 142 20.55 -13.34 -0.61
CA ARG A 142 20.67 -12.10 0.15
C ARG A 142 20.03 -12.26 1.53
N ASN A 143 20.79 -11.93 2.58
CA ASN A 143 20.29 -11.86 3.96
C ASN A 143 20.25 -10.40 4.44
N LEU A 144 19.21 -10.08 5.19
CA LEU A 144 19.02 -8.79 5.86
C LEU A 144 18.64 -9.05 7.31
N ASP A 145 19.64 -9.25 8.16
CA ASP A 145 19.49 -9.55 9.58
C ASP A 145 19.66 -8.28 10.41
N LYS A 146 18.72 -7.99 11.30
CA LYS A 146 18.71 -6.80 12.14
C LYS A 146 18.23 -7.10 13.56
N ASN A 147 18.76 -6.32 14.50
CA ASN A 147 18.34 -6.28 15.89
C ASN A 147 17.95 -4.85 16.22
N ASP A 148 16.70 -4.64 16.59
CA ASP A 148 16.13 -3.31 16.70
C ASP A 148 15.35 -3.09 18.00
N PHE A 149 15.39 -1.84 18.50
CA PHE A 149 14.55 -1.35 19.60
C PHE A 149 13.51 -0.37 19.06
N PHE A 150 12.27 -0.57 19.46
CA PHE A 150 11.13 0.26 19.10
C PHE A 150 10.49 0.84 20.36
N PRO A 151 10.96 2.00 20.86
CA PRO A 151 10.31 2.71 21.94
C PRO A 151 9.00 3.35 21.46
N THR A 152 8.04 3.45 22.37
CA THR A 152 6.78 4.16 22.16
C THR A 152 6.36 4.90 23.43
N LEU A 153 5.87 6.12 23.27
CA LEU A 153 5.26 6.94 24.31
C LEU A 153 3.93 7.48 23.79
N ASN A 154 2.86 7.25 24.53
CA ASN A 154 1.58 7.89 24.28
C ASN A 154 1.09 8.57 25.55
N LEU A 155 0.69 9.82 25.44
CA LEU A 155 0.12 10.62 26.50
C LEU A 155 -1.31 11.00 26.12
N LYS A 156 -2.25 10.89 27.06
CA LYS A 156 -3.60 11.43 26.90
C LYS A 156 -3.89 12.32 28.11
N TYR A 157 -4.04 13.59 27.86
CA TYR A 157 -4.49 14.56 28.86
C TYR A 157 -5.97 14.87 28.67
N THR A 158 -6.78 14.51 29.64
CA THR A 158 -8.23 14.80 29.66
C THR A 158 -8.44 16.18 30.28
N ILE A 159 -8.81 17.16 29.45
CA ILE A 159 -9.05 18.55 29.90
C ILE A 159 -10.38 18.60 30.66
N ASN A 160 -11.41 17.95 30.11
CA ASN A 160 -12.74 17.78 30.70
C ASN A 160 -13.44 16.62 30.01
N ASP A 161 -14.71 16.37 30.35
CA ASP A 161 -15.52 15.24 29.86
C ASP A 161 -15.66 15.19 28.32
N THR A 162 -15.45 16.31 27.66
CA THR A 162 -15.62 16.43 26.21
C THR A 162 -14.33 16.70 25.44
N ASN A 163 -13.26 17.10 26.08
CA ASN A 163 -12.03 17.54 25.39
C ASN A 163 -10.80 16.78 25.91
N SER A 164 -9.97 16.34 25.00
CA SER A 164 -8.67 15.72 25.33
C SER A 164 -7.58 16.14 24.34
N ILE A 165 -6.35 16.10 24.82
CA ILE A 165 -5.14 16.24 24.02
C ILE A 165 -4.38 14.92 24.10
N ARG A 166 -3.86 14.46 22.95
CA ARG A 166 -2.98 13.29 22.88
C ARG A 166 -1.65 13.69 22.26
N PHE A 167 -0.60 13.14 22.80
CA PHE A 167 0.73 13.18 22.20
C PHE A 167 1.21 11.75 22.00
N SER A 168 1.84 11.46 20.86
CA SER A 168 2.45 10.18 20.56
C SER A 168 3.84 10.37 20.01
N ALA A 169 4.77 9.52 20.44
CA ALA A 169 6.13 9.45 19.91
C ALA A 169 6.54 7.98 19.77
N SER A 170 7.09 7.59 18.62
CA SER A 170 7.52 6.21 18.40
C SER A 170 8.61 6.10 17.34
N ARG A 171 9.44 5.05 17.45
CA ARG A 171 10.31 4.58 16.38
C ARG A 171 9.70 3.33 15.76
N THR A 172 9.65 3.27 14.42
CA THR A 172 9.17 2.11 13.65
C THR A 172 10.14 1.77 12.53
N VAL A 173 9.98 0.60 11.91
CA VAL A 173 10.81 0.12 10.79
C VAL A 173 9.96 -0.07 9.54
N THR A 174 10.51 0.28 8.39
CA THR A 174 10.04 -0.11 7.06
C THR A 174 11.03 -1.11 6.49
N ARG A 175 10.59 -2.35 6.34
CA ARG A 175 11.39 -3.42 5.72
C ARG A 175 11.12 -3.46 4.23
N PRO A 176 12.13 -3.66 3.38
CA PRO A 176 11.89 -3.92 1.98
C PRO A 176 11.04 -5.19 1.83
N SER A 177 10.11 -5.18 0.91
CA SER A 177 9.35 -6.38 0.55
C SER A 177 10.25 -7.38 -0.19
N PHE A 178 9.86 -8.66 -0.24
CA PHE A 178 10.64 -9.67 -0.93
C PHE A 178 10.85 -9.35 -2.42
N ILE A 179 9.82 -8.81 -3.08
CA ILE A 179 9.89 -8.45 -4.49
C ILE A 179 10.79 -7.23 -4.74
N GLU A 180 10.90 -6.32 -3.77
CA GLU A 180 11.82 -5.18 -3.86
C GLU A 180 13.28 -5.62 -3.69
N MET A 181 13.53 -6.68 -2.91
CA MET A 181 14.87 -7.24 -2.70
C MET A 181 15.31 -8.21 -3.80
N ALA A 182 14.35 -8.90 -4.44
CA ALA A 182 14.66 -9.93 -5.44
C ALA A 182 15.05 -9.30 -6.78
N PRO A 183 16.30 -9.46 -7.28
CA PRO A 183 16.80 -8.78 -8.47
C PRO A 183 16.31 -9.41 -9.78
N PHE A 184 15.04 -9.81 -9.85
CA PHE A 184 14.41 -10.32 -11.06
C PHE A 184 13.55 -9.28 -11.76
N LEU A 185 13.30 -9.48 -13.07
CA LEU A 185 12.50 -8.57 -13.88
C LEU A 185 11.02 -8.99 -13.86
N TYR A 186 10.15 -8.05 -13.52
CA TYR A 186 8.70 -8.23 -13.56
C TYR A 186 7.99 -6.99 -14.11
N GLN A 187 6.70 -7.11 -14.37
CA GLN A 187 5.80 -6.02 -14.75
C GLN A 187 4.54 -6.08 -13.90
N GLU A 188 4.05 -4.94 -13.46
CA GLU A 188 2.79 -4.85 -12.69
C GLU A 188 1.56 -5.07 -13.56
N SER A 189 1.65 -4.67 -14.82
CA SER A 189 0.60 -4.87 -15.83
C SER A 189 1.20 -4.94 -17.23
N TYR A 190 0.43 -5.45 -18.19
CA TYR A 190 0.84 -5.46 -19.60
C TYR A 190 1.08 -4.03 -20.10
N GLY A 191 2.22 -3.80 -20.72
CA GLY A 191 2.62 -2.50 -21.25
C GLY A 191 3.20 -1.52 -20.24
N SER A 192 3.18 -1.84 -18.92
CA SER A 192 3.87 -1.03 -17.92
C SER A 192 5.40 -1.17 -18.02
N ALA A 193 6.14 -0.24 -17.42
CA ALA A 193 7.58 -0.33 -17.33
C ALA A 193 8.01 -1.62 -16.61
N GLN A 194 9.12 -2.19 -17.05
CA GLN A 194 9.75 -3.30 -16.33
C GLN A 194 10.31 -2.81 -14.99
N ILE A 195 10.27 -3.67 -13.99
CA ILE A 195 10.75 -3.40 -12.64
C ILE A 195 11.76 -4.46 -12.27
N ARG A 196 12.85 -4.05 -11.65
CA ARG A 196 13.88 -4.94 -11.07
C ARG A 196 14.03 -4.63 -9.60
N GLY A 197 13.94 -5.64 -8.73
CA GLY A 197 14.30 -5.51 -7.33
C GLY A 197 15.79 -5.21 -7.14
N ASN A 198 16.17 -4.82 -5.93
CA ASN A 198 17.53 -4.47 -5.57
C ASN A 198 17.95 -5.16 -4.28
N GLU A 199 18.90 -6.07 -4.37
CA GLU A 199 19.43 -6.85 -3.25
C GLU A 199 20.22 -6.01 -2.24
N GLU A 200 20.63 -4.79 -2.59
CA GLU A 200 21.36 -3.90 -1.69
C GLU A 200 20.48 -3.15 -0.68
N LEU A 201 19.14 -3.28 -0.80
CA LEU A 201 18.20 -2.59 0.07
C LEU A 201 18.44 -2.91 1.55
N GLN A 202 18.27 -1.87 2.38
CA GLN A 202 18.33 -1.92 3.83
C GLN A 202 16.99 -1.53 4.44
N ASN A 203 16.81 -1.81 5.72
CA ASN A 203 15.67 -1.30 6.48
C ASN A 203 15.70 0.24 6.53
N GLY A 204 14.55 0.86 6.32
CA GLY A 204 14.32 2.25 6.67
C GLY A 204 13.72 2.36 8.08
N TYR A 205 14.00 3.46 8.79
CA TYR A 205 13.46 3.72 10.13
C TYR A 205 12.67 5.02 10.15
N ASN A 206 11.57 5.01 10.90
CA ASN A 206 10.70 6.17 10.98
C ASN A 206 10.61 6.62 12.46
N TYR A 207 10.84 7.90 12.70
CA TYR A 207 10.63 8.54 13.99
C TYR A 207 9.36 9.39 13.87
N ASN A 208 8.32 8.99 14.58
CA ASN A 208 6.97 9.53 14.43
C ASN A 208 6.63 10.36 15.66
N PHE A 209 6.03 11.54 15.44
CA PHE A 209 5.53 12.45 16.47
C PHE A 209 4.17 12.96 16.05
N ASP A 210 3.16 12.82 16.92
CA ASP A 210 1.80 13.24 16.67
C ASP A 210 1.27 14.04 17.87
N LEU A 211 0.56 15.13 17.60
CA LEU A 211 -0.19 15.90 18.59
C LEU A 211 -1.62 16.06 18.10
N ARG A 212 -2.57 15.57 18.87
CA ARG A 212 -3.99 15.57 18.52
C ARG A 212 -4.83 16.22 19.63
N TYR A 213 -5.66 17.16 19.23
CA TYR A 213 -6.78 17.65 20.02
C TYR A 213 -8.06 16.96 19.58
N GLU A 214 -8.89 16.54 20.52
CA GLU A 214 -10.17 15.87 20.30
C GLU A 214 -11.26 16.55 21.11
N ARG A 215 -12.41 16.81 20.48
CA ARG A 215 -13.63 17.24 21.13
C ARG A 215 -14.76 16.32 20.76
N PHE A 216 -15.40 15.76 21.78
CA PHE A 216 -16.60 14.94 21.65
C PHE A 216 -17.81 15.74 22.06
N GLY A 217 -18.80 15.79 21.20
CA GLY A 217 -20.09 16.46 21.46
C GLY A 217 -21.16 15.46 21.90
N LYS A 218 -22.38 15.94 21.98
CA LYS A 218 -23.56 15.09 22.17
C LYS A 218 -23.81 14.27 20.89
N ASP A 219 -24.53 13.15 21.03
CA ASP A 219 -25.03 12.36 19.90
C ASP A 219 -23.95 11.74 18.98
N GLY A 220 -22.73 11.58 19.48
CA GLY A 220 -21.62 11.03 18.69
C GLY A 220 -20.90 12.03 17.83
N ASP A 221 -21.21 13.34 17.96
CA ASP A 221 -20.46 14.39 17.29
C ASP A 221 -19.00 14.38 17.75
N MET A 222 -18.06 14.57 16.81
CA MET A 222 -16.63 14.62 17.08
C MET A 222 -15.96 15.62 16.16
N LEU A 223 -15.02 16.36 16.69
CA LEU A 223 -14.07 17.18 15.93
C LEU A 223 -12.66 16.89 16.44
N SER A 224 -11.73 16.64 15.54
CA SER A 224 -10.33 16.53 15.92
C SER A 224 -9.41 17.22 14.94
N VAL A 225 -8.27 17.68 15.48
CA VAL A 225 -7.16 18.26 14.74
C VAL A 225 -5.91 17.53 15.15
N THR A 226 -5.17 16.97 14.20
CA THR A 226 -3.89 16.30 14.43
C THR A 226 -2.81 17.00 13.63
N GLY A 227 -1.74 17.42 14.30
CA GLY A 227 -0.47 17.77 13.66
C GLY A 227 0.50 16.62 13.80
N TYR A 228 1.22 16.27 12.75
CA TYR A 228 2.22 15.22 12.81
C TYR A 228 3.53 15.60 12.13
N PHE A 229 4.60 14.97 12.61
CA PHE A 229 5.94 15.05 12.01
C PHE A 229 6.58 13.65 12.01
N LYS A 230 7.19 13.29 10.87
CA LYS A 230 7.94 12.04 10.71
C LYS A 230 9.32 12.36 10.12
N TYR A 231 10.36 11.90 10.81
CA TYR A 231 11.69 11.82 10.24
C TYR A 231 11.91 10.41 9.69
N LEU A 232 12.35 10.31 8.44
CA LEU A 232 12.55 9.06 7.71
C LEU A 232 14.05 8.88 7.50
N ASP A 233 14.60 7.85 8.10
CA ASP A 233 15.98 7.42 7.94
C ASP A 233 16.01 6.30 6.89
N SER A 234 16.75 6.51 5.82
CA SER A 234 16.94 5.53 4.73
C SER A 234 15.62 5.02 4.11
N PRO A 235 14.63 5.89 3.79
CA PRO A 235 13.38 5.45 3.17
C PRO A 235 13.64 4.77 1.82
N ILE A 236 12.83 3.75 1.50
CA ILE A 236 12.92 3.04 0.22
C ILE A 236 12.12 3.81 -0.82
N GLU A 237 12.77 4.13 -1.94
CA GLU A 237 12.19 4.89 -3.04
C GLU A 237 12.26 4.09 -4.34
N ARG A 238 11.15 4.11 -5.11
CA ARG A 238 11.14 3.59 -6.48
C ARG A 238 11.79 4.60 -7.40
N ILE A 239 12.83 4.18 -8.08
CA ILE A 239 13.59 4.98 -9.02
C ILE A 239 13.33 4.51 -10.46
N GLN A 240 13.56 5.39 -11.40
CA GLN A 240 13.60 5.09 -12.83
C GLN A 240 15.04 5.01 -13.29
N ASP A 241 15.40 4.01 -14.08
CA ASP A 241 16.70 3.85 -14.70
C ASP A 241 16.54 3.65 -16.22
N LEU A 242 17.53 4.06 -16.99
CA LEU A 242 17.57 3.88 -18.43
C LEU A 242 18.57 2.78 -18.77
N GLN A 243 18.08 1.64 -19.21
CA GLN A 243 18.92 0.53 -19.61
C GLN A 243 18.68 0.19 -21.09
N GLY A 244 19.68 0.40 -21.95
CA GLY A 244 19.56 0.05 -23.38
C GLY A 244 18.46 0.78 -24.14
N GLY A 245 18.06 1.99 -23.71
CA GLY A 245 16.98 2.77 -24.33
C GLY A 245 15.57 2.42 -23.86
N ALA A 246 15.41 1.41 -22.98
CA ALA A 246 14.15 1.09 -22.32
C ALA A 246 14.13 1.67 -20.89
N THR A 247 12.94 2.06 -20.42
CA THR A 247 12.74 2.50 -19.04
C THR A 247 12.65 1.29 -18.13
N LEU A 248 13.56 1.21 -17.17
CA LEU A 248 13.57 0.23 -16.10
C LEU A 248 13.30 0.94 -14.78
N HIS A 249 12.37 0.42 -13.98
CA HIS A 249 12.20 0.85 -12.60
C HIS A 249 12.99 -0.06 -11.66
N SER A 250 13.48 0.50 -10.55
CA SER A 250 14.13 -0.23 -9.48
C SER A 250 13.84 0.44 -8.14
N PHE A 251 14.47 -0.04 -7.06
CA PHE A 251 14.30 0.48 -5.70
C PHE A 251 15.64 0.89 -5.13
N LYS A 252 15.66 1.93 -4.30
CA LYS A 252 16.86 2.37 -3.60
C LYS A 252 16.50 3.02 -2.26
N ASN A 253 17.37 2.84 -1.25
CA ASN A 253 17.27 3.66 -0.06
C ASN A 253 17.72 5.09 -0.37
N ALA A 254 16.90 6.07 -0.04
CA ALA A 254 17.28 7.48 0.00
C ALA A 254 18.09 7.76 1.28
N ASP A 255 18.82 8.88 1.31
CA ASP A 255 19.63 9.22 2.49
C ASP A 255 18.76 9.49 3.71
N ASN A 256 17.80 10.37 3.55
CA ASN A 256 16.80 10.69 4.56
C ASN A 256 15.58 11.38 3.94
N GLY A 257 14.55 11.52 4.74
CA GLY A 257 13.36 12.26 4.36
C GLY A 257 12.58 12.75 5.57
N MET A 258 11.57 13.56 5.30
CA MET A 258 10.60 13.98 6.31
C MET A 258 9.19 14.06 5.73
N ALA A 259 8.21 13.90 6.61
CA ALA A 259 6.81 14.18 6.34
C ALA A 259 6.24 14.97 7.51
N ALA A 260 5.54 16.05 7.21
CA ALA A 260 4.83 16.86 8.21
C ALA A 260 3.46 17.22 7.68
N GLY A 261 2.45 17.22 8.53
CA GLY A 261 1.12 17.55 8.05
C GLY A 261 0.12 17.83 9.14
N VAL A 262 -1.09 18.19 8.69
CA VAL A 262 -2.23 18.46 9.54
C VAL A 262 -3.42 17.68 9.02
N GLU A 263 -4.16 17.05 9.92
CA GLU A 263 -5.40 16.33 9.65
C GLU A 263 -6.54 16.96 10.44
N LEU A 264 -7.66 17.16 9.76
CA LEU A 264 -8.94 17.53 10.35
C LEU A 264 -9.90 16.38 10.19
N GLU A 265 -10.60 16.01 11.26
CA GLU A 265 -11.65 15.00 11.21
C GLU A 265 -12.89 15.56 11.91
N MET A 266 -14.04 15.36 11.28
CA MET A 266 -15.34 15.75 11.79
C MET A 266 -16.33 14.60 11.62
N ARG A 267 -17.12 14.36 12.66
CA ARG A 267 -18.34 13.54 12.61
C ARG A 267 -19.48 14.37 13.16
N LYS A 268 -20.57 14.43 12.42
CA LYS A 268 -21.72 15.29 12.78
C LYS A 268 -23.02 14.57 12.48
N ARG A 269 -23.90 14.49 13.48
CA ARG A 269 -25.29 14.15 13.23
C ARG A 269 -26.00 15.38 12.67
N LEU A 270 -26.43 15.32 11.40
CA LEU A 270 -27.09 16.42 10.71
C LEU A 270 -28.57 16.54 11.15
N VAL A 271 -29.26 15.40 11.08
CA VAL A 271 -30.62 15.22 11.57
C VAL A 271 -30.71 13.81 12.16
N LYS A 272 -31.88 13.45 12.73
CA LYS A 272 -32.11 12.09 13.15
C LYS A 272 -31.80 11.13 11.99
N ASP A 273 -31.08 10.08 12.27
CA ASP A 273 -30.75 9.01 11.32
C ASP A 273 -29.76 9.39 10.17
N LEU A 274 -29.35 10.66 10.03
CA LEU A 274 -28.42 11.14 9.00
C LEU A 274 -27.13 11.68 9.62
N HIS A 275 -26.00 11.08 9.25
CA HIS A 275 -24.68 11.42 9.76
C HIS A 275 -23.75 11.82 8.61
N LEU A 276 -22.93 12.80 8.88
CA LEU A 276 -21.82 13.24 8.00
C LEU A 276 -20.51 12.94 8.70
N GLY A 277 -19.66 12.15 8.06
CA GLY A 277 -18.25 12.02 8.36
C GLY A 277 -17.43 12.79 7.32
N ALA A 278 -16.38 13.48 7.73
CA ALA A 278 -15.46 14.12 6.81
C ALA A 278 -14.07 14.17 7.44
N ASN A 279 -13.04 13.92 6.63
CA ASN A 279 -11.67 14.18 7.00
C ASN A 279 -10.89 14.75 5.82
N ILE A 280 -9.94 15.61 6.13
CA ILE A 280 -8.99 16.17 5.18
C ILE A 280 -7.61 16.19 5.79
N SER A 281 -6.62 15.75 5.04
CA SER A 281 -5.21 15.77 5.40
C SER A 281 -4.43 16.59 4.38
N TYR A 282 -3.58 17.47 4.86
CA TYR A 282 -2.54 18.11 4.08
C TYR A 282 -1.18 17.65 4.58
N MET A 283 -0.32 17.19 3.66
CA MET A 283 0.99 16.64 3.95
C MET A 283 2.06 17.32 3.09
N TYR A 284 3.08 17.84 3.74
CA TYR A 284 4.34 18.23 3.11
C TYR A 284 5.35 17.12 3.33
N THR A 285 6.07 16.73 2.27
CA THR A 285 7.13 15.74 2.33
C THR A 285 8.36 16.22 1.58
N ASN A 286 9.53 15.85 2.06
CA ASN A 286 10.79 16.04 1.35
C ASN A 286 11.69 14.81 1.57
N VAL A 287 12.36 14.37 0.52
CA VAL A 287 13.31 13.26 0.55
C VAL A 287 14.58 13.64 -0.23
N LYS A 288 15.73 13.25 0.32
CA LYS A 288 17.05 13.46 -0.29
C LYS A 288 17.58 12.15 -0.80
N LEU A 289 17.81 12.09 -2.13
CA LEU A 289 18.41 10.95 -2.79
C LEU A 289 19.94 10.97 -2.64
N PRO A 290 20.62 9.80 -2.65
CA PRO A 290 22.05 9.71 -2.50
C PRO A 290 22.80 10.50 -3.57
N GLN A 291 23.98 11.04 -3.22
CA GLN A 291 24.85 11.69 -4.18
C GLN A 291 25.40 10.67 -5.19
N GLY A 292 25.62 11.13 -6.43
CA GLY A 292 26.22 10.30 -7.49
C GLY A 292 25.21 9.53 -8.37
N GLY A 293 23.91 9.55 -8.07
CA GLY A 293 22.87 8.99 -8.94
C GLY A 293 22.52 9.89 -10.14
N ALA A 294 21.99 9.30 -11.21
CA ALA A 294 21.54 10.02 -12.41
C ALA A 294 20.15 10.66 -12.25
N TYR A 295 19.76 11.02 -11.02
CA TYR A 295 18.44 11.57 -10.69
C TYR A 295 18.29 13.01 -11.23
N THR A 296 17.16 13.30 -11.84
CA THR A 296 16.81 14.65 -12.29
C THR A 296 16.59 15.58 -11.10
N ASN A 297 15.86 15.10 -10.09
CA ASN A 297 15.55 15.84 -8.87
C ASN A 297 16.20 15.13 -7.66
N LYS A 298 17.21 15.74 -7.06
CA LYS A 298 17.91 15.16 -5.88
C LYS A 298 17.15 15.37 -4.58
N GLU A 299 16.36 16.43 -4.49
CA GLU A 299 15.44 16.72 -3.39
C GLU A 299 14.02 16.88 -3.96
N ARG A 300 13.05 16.17 -3.41
CA ARG A 300 11.69 16.14 -3.92
C ARG A 300 10.69 15.62 -2.88
N SER A 301 9.41 15.65 -3.20
CA SER A 301 8.39 14.98 -2.40
C SER A 301 8.62 13.47 -2.36
N LEU A 302 8.22 12.86 -1.24
CA LEU A 302 8.28 11.41 -1.04
C LEU A 302 7.40 10.70 -2.08
N GLN A 303 7.92 9.63 -2.67
CA GLN A 303 7.18 8.83 -3.62
C GLN A 303 5.92 8.21 -2.97
N GLY A 304 4.83 8.16 -3.72
CA GLY A 304 3.55 7.61 -3.26
C GLY A 304 2.77 8.51 -2.31
N ALA A 305 3.40 9.58 -1.76
CA ALA A 305 2.77 10.51 -0.84
C ALA A 305 1.94 11.56 -1.60
N SER A 306 0.64 11.58 -1.35
CA SER A 306 -0.25 12.62 -1.88
C SER A 306 -0.30 13.81 -0.93
N PRO A 307 -0.06 15.06 -1.40
CA PRO A 307 -0.09 16.24 -0.52
C PRO A 307 -1.48 16.53 0.04
N ILE A 308 -2.54 16.07 -0.61
CA ILE A 308 -3.93 16.25 -0.15
C ILE A 308 -4.68 14.94 -0.25
N LEU A 309 -5.29 14.54 0.86
CA LEU A 309 -6.26 13.44 0.93
C LEU A 309 -7.53 13.99 1.58
N ALA A 310 -8.69 13.69 1.00
CA ALA A 310 -9.97 14.06 1.61
C ALA A 310 -10.98 12.93 1.45
N ASN A 311 -11.74 12.67 2.50
CA ASN A 311 -12.83 11.73 2.48
C ASN A 311 -14.07 12.41 3.06
N ALA A 312 -15.23 12.06 2.51
CA ALA A 312 -16.52 12.43 3.07
C ALA A 312 -17.47 11.24 2.95
N ASP A 313 -18.20 10.97 4.00
CA ASP A 313 -19.25 9.96 4.02
C ASP A 313 -20.56 10.55 4.52
N LEU A 314 -21.64 10.23 3.82
CA LEU A 314 -22.99 10.56 4.22
C LEU A 314 -23.72 9.24 4.47
N THR A 315 -24.09 8.99 5.73
CA THR A 315 -24.74 7.76 6.14
C THR A 315 -26.13 8.03 6.66
N TYR A 316 -27.10 7.28 6.14
CA TYR A 316 -28.48 7.31 6.62
C TYR A 316 -28.84 5.93 7.15
N SER A 317 -29.28 5.87 8.43
CA SER A 317 -29.62 4.60 9.07
C SER A 317 -30.92 4.76 9.84
N THR A 318 -31.97 4.10 9.38
CA THR A 318 -33.28 4.18 10.03
C THR A 318 -33.88 2.81 10.26
N ARG A 319 -34.65 2.69 11.33
CA ARG A 319 -35.37 1.46 11.69
C ARG A 319 -36.86 1.59 11.43
N PHE A 320 -37.46 0.52 10.90
CA PHE A 320 -38.87 0.37 10.64
C PHE A 320 -39.44 -0.77 11.49
N GLY A 321 -40.01 -0.44 12.67
CA GLY A 321 -40.42 -1.44 13.65
C GLY A 321 -39.22 -2.06 14.38
N GLU A 322 -39.39 -3.32 14.83
CA GLU A 322 -38.38 -3.98 15.68
C GLU A 322 -37.22 -4.63 14.89
N ASP A 323 -37.51 -5.16 13.71
CA ASP A 323 -36.58 -6.06 12.99
C ASP A 323 -36.14 -5.57 11.63
N ARG A 324 -36.60 -4.41 11.14
CA ARG A 324 -36.26 -3.88 9.84
C ARG A 324 -35.39 -2.66 9.99
N GLN A 325 -34.25 -2.65 9.26
CA GLN A 325 -33.32 -1.51 9.24
C GLN A 325 -32.85 -1.25 7.83
N LEU A 326 -32.88 0.02 7.44
CA LEU A 326 -32.29 0.51 6.19
C LEU A 326 -31.03 1.29 6.52
N ASN A 327 -29.92 0.92 5.88
CA ASN A 327 -28.64 1.62 5.96
C ASN A 327 -28.23 2.04 4.54
N LEU A 328 -28.02 3.32 4.33
CA LEU A 328 -27.50 3.88 3.08
C LEU A 328 -26.21 4.60 3.38
N ALA A 329 -25.19 4.47 2.52
CA ALA A 329 -23.98 5.22 2.63
C ALA A 329 -23.49 5.68 1.25
N LEU A 330 -23.08 6.93 1.17
CA LEU A 330 -22.40 7.52 0.03
C LEU A 330 -21.02 7.97 0.50
N LEU A 331 -19.96 7.44 -0.13
CA LEU A 331 -18.58 7.66 0.27
C LEU A 331 -17.80 8.32 -0.88
N TYR A 332 -17.29 9.49 -0.65
CA TYR A 332 -16.43 10.20 -1.57
C TYR A 332 -14.99 10.19 -1.06
N ASN A 333 -14.04 9.95 -1.97
CA ASN A 333 -12.61 10.03 -1.71
C ASN A 333 -11.94 10.90 -2.78
N LEU A 334 -11.04 11.77 -2.34
CA LEU A 334 -10.11 12.53 -3.16
C LEU A 334 -8.69 12.20 -2.78
N GLN A 335 -7.91 11.75 -3.76
CA GLN A 335 -6.47 11.57 -3.67
C GLN A 335 -5.80 12.57 -4.60
N GLY A 336 -5.03 13.51 -4.05
CA GLY A 336 -4.25 14.47 -4.83
C GLY A 336 -3.14 13.80 -5.64
N SER A 337 -2.56 14.56 -6.56
CA SER A 337 -1.45 14.08 -7.39
C SER A 337 -0.27 13.63 -6.54
N ARG A 338 0.41 12.55 -6.95
CA ARG A 338 1.56 11.97 -6.24
C ARG A 338 2.61 11.44 -7.21
N ILE A 339 3.87 11.42 -6.78
CA ILE A 339 4.96 10.80 -7.54
C ILE A 339 4.76 9.29 -7.56
N HIS A 340 4.70 8.70 -8.76
CA HIS A 340 4.66 7.26 -8.99
C HIS A 340 6.08 6.68 -9.13
N ALA A 341 6.93 7.33 -9.92
CA ALA A 341 8.33 6.94 -10.08
C ALA A 341 9.22 8.17 -10.26
N VAL A 342 10.43 8.07 -9.74
CA VAL A 342 11.43 9.14 -9.77
C VAL A 342 12.10 9.18 -11.13
N GLY A 343 12.15 10.35 -11.74
CA GLY A 343 12.81 10.57 -13.02
C GLY A 343 14.34 10.60 -12.92
N VAL A 344 15.00 10.16 -14.00
CA VAL A 344 16.46 10.14 -14.16
C VAL A 344 16.85 10.66 -15.55
N SER A 345 18.11 11.02 -15.72
CA SER A 345 18.68 11.39 -17.04
C SER A 345 17.92 12.50 -17.75
N ASN A 346 17.59 13.57 -17.03
CA ASN A 346 16.81 14.73 -17.50
C ASN A 346 15.34 14.44 -17.88
N LEU A 347 14.79 13.31 -17.44
CA LEU A 347 13.35 13.08 -17.41
C LEU A 347 12.79 13.48 -16.04
N GLY A 348 11.64 14.12 -16.00
CA GLY A 348 10.95 14.47 -14.75
C GLY A 348 10.31 13.25 -14.08
N ASP A 349 9.84 13.44 -12.87
CA ASP A 349 9.12 12.38 -12.14
C ASP A 349 7.81 12.01 -12.86
N ILE A 350 7.48 10.72 -12.84
CA ILE A 350 6.16 10.25 -13.29
C ILE A 350 5.18 10.50 -12.14
N LYS A 351 4.13 11.27 -12.42
CA LYS A 351 3.11 11.63 -11.44
C LYS A 351 1.75 11.02 -11.80
N GLN A 352 1.18 10.28 -10.86
CA GLN A 352 -0.23 9.95 -10.92
C GLN A 352 -1.04 11.21 -10.70
N GLN A 353 -2.00 11.49 -11.57
CA GLN A 353 -2.87 12.66 -11.46
C GLN A 353 -3.92 12.48 -10.35
N THR A 354 -4.51 13.60 -9.91
CA THR A 354 -5.59 13.58 -8.90
C THR A 354 -6.71 12.62 -9.29
N LEU A 355 -7.12 11.78 -8.34
CA LEU A 355 -8.17 10.79 -8.51
C LEU A 355 -9.33 11.05 -7.55
N HIS A 356 -10.54 10.99 -8.07
CA HIS A 356 -11.79 11.09 -7.32
C HIS A 356 -12.55 9.79 -7.46
N THR A 357 -13.00 9.22 -6.35
CA THR A 357 -13.86 8.04 -6.32
C THR A 357 -15.12 8.30 -5.54
N LEU A 358 -16.21 7.68 -5.94
CA LEU A 358 -17.51 7.74 -5.27
C LEU A 358 -18.08 6.34 -5.17
N ASN A 359 -18.38 5.90 -3.96
CA ASN A 359 -18.95 4.59 -3.69
C ASN A 359 -20.32 4.74 -3.04
N PHE A 360 -21.20 3.83 -3.34
CA PHE A 360 -22.52 3.74 -2.73
C PHE A 360 -22.74 2.38 -2.11
N SER A 361 -23.34 2.32 -0.94
CA SER A 361 -23.81 1.08 -0.35
C SER A 361 -25.22 1.23 0.20
N ALA A 362 -26.02 0.18 0.04
CA ALA A 362 -27.32 0.04 0.62
C ALA A 362 -27.43 -1.32 1.30
N GLY A 363 -27.86 -1.33 2.57
CA GLY A 363 -28.14 -2.53 3.32
C GLY A 363 -29.58 -2.48 3.83
N TYR A 364 -30.31 -3.57 3.69
CA TYR A 364 -31.68 -3.66 4.20
C TYR A 364 -31.90 -4.98 4.95
N ASP A 365 -32.13 -4.86 6.26
CA ASP A 365 -32.59 -5.98 7.09
C ASP A 365 -34.07 -6.10 6.95
N LEU A 366 -34.53 -7.18 6.31
CA LEU A 366 -35.94 -7.47 6.10
C LEU A 366 -36.59 -7.96 7.41
N ASN A 367 -35.84 -8.72 8.18
CA ASN A 367 -36.22 -9.26 9.49
C ASN A 367 -34.98 -9.79 10.24
N LYS A 368 -35.11 -10.46 11.37
CA LYS A 368 -34.01 -11.02 12.18
C LYS A 368 -33.11 -11.99 11.42
N HIS A 369 -33.64 -12.61 10.37
CA HIS A 369 -32.97 -13.69 9.66
C HIS A 369 -32.40 -13.25 8.29
N PHE A 370 -33.07 -12.33 7.59
CA PHE A 370 -32.73 -11.97 6.20
C PHE A 370 -32.25 -10.57 6.07
N SER A 371 -31.11 -10.41 5.41
CA SER A 371 -30.59 -9.10 4.98
C SER A 371 -30.09 -9.11 3.53
N LEU A 372 -30.29 -7.98 2.86
CA LEU A 372 -29.82 -7.69 1.51
C LEU A 372 -28.76 -6.60 1.57
N LYS A 373 -27.74 -6.70 0.73
CA LYS A 373 -26.70 -5.70 0.59
C LYS A 373 -26.45 -5.43 -0.90
N LEU A 374 -26.36 -4.16 -1.25
CA LEU A 374 -25.91 -3.68 -2.55
C LEU A 374 -24.68 -2.80 -2.33
N GLN A 375 -23.62 -3.02 -3.08
CA GLN A 375 -22.46 -2.12 -3.14
C GLN A 375 -22.20 -1.74 -4.60
N VAL A 376 -21.89 -0.48 -4.82
CA VAL A 376 -21.45 0.04 -6.11
C VAL A 376 -20.17 0.82 -5.86
N ASN A 377 -19.06 0.31 -6.36
CA ASN A 377 -17.75 0.92 -6.23
C ASN A 377 -17.38 1.68 -7.49
N ASP A 378 -16.72 2.82 -7.29
CA ASP A 378 -16.24 3.72 -8.33
C ASP A 378 -17.32 4.16 -9.34
N LEU A 379 -18.42 4.75 -8.80
CA LEU A 379 -19.49 5.34 -9.60
C LEU A 379 -19.00 6.39 -10.61
N LEU A 380 -17.92 7.09 -10.30
CA LEU A 380 -17.36 8.13 -11.17
C LEU A 380 -16.58 7.53 -12.32
N ASN A 381 -16.07 6.31 -12.18
CA ASN A 381 -15.29 5.58 -13.19
C ASN A 381 -14.25 6.46 -13.90
N ARG A 382 -13.46 7.21 -13.13
CA ARG A 382 -12.47 8.14 -13.65
C ARG A 382 -11.25 7.41 -14.21
N ASN A 383 -10.63 8.01 -15.22
CA ASN A 383 -9.33 7.55 -15.69
C ASN A 383 -8.27 7.74 -14.60
N VAL A 384 -7.48 6.70 -14.34
CA VAL A 384 -6.20 6.80 -13.67
C VAL A 384 -5.18 7.21 -14.72
N ILE A 385 -4.54 8.37 -14.54
CA ILE A 385 -3.65 8.98 -15.53
C ILE A 385 -2.29 9.21 -14.90
N PHE A 386 -1.25 8.82 -15.61
CA PHE A 386 0.14 9.10 -15.25
C PHE A 386 0.76 10.03 -16.29
N LYS A 387 1.43 11.07 -15.80
CA LYS A 387 2.12 12.04 -16.63
C LYS A 387 3.58 12.17 -16.22
N GLN A 388 4.43 12.45 -17.18
CA GLN A 388 5.84 12.74 -16.99
C GLN A 388 6.17 14.10 -17.56
N GLU A 389 6.89 14.92 -16.80
CA GLU A 389 7.44 16.19 -17.24
C GLU A 389 8.69 15.95 -18.09
N VAL A 390 8.77 16.64 -19.21
CA VAL A 390 9.98 16.71 -20.07
C VAL A 390 10.64 18.07 -19.80
N PRO A 391 11.66 18.16 -18.92
CA PRO A 391 12.20 19.44 -18.45
C PRO A 391 12.77 20.31 -19.58
N SER A 392 13.30 19.70 -20.66
CA SER A 392 13.86 20.42 -21.81
C SER A 392 12.82 21.25 -22.58
N THR A 393 11.54 20.86 -22.50
CA THR A 393 10.42 21.54 -23.21
C THR A 393 9.42 22.16 -22.25
N GLY A 394 9.48 21.83 -20.95
CA GLY A 394 8.47 22.18 -19.95
C GLY A 394 7.09 21.57 -20.20
N THR A 395 6.99 20.54 -21.05
CA THR A 395 5.73 19.88 -21.38
C THR A 395 5.51 18.64 -20.53
N GLU A 396 4.24 18.36 -20.18
CA GLU A 396 3.85 17.09 -19.58
C GLU A 396 3.33 16.14 -20.66
N VAL A 397 3.83 14.92 -20.68
CA VAL A 397 3.41 13.84 -21.57
C VAL A 397 2.66 12.79 -20.76
N GLU A 398 1.53 12.33 -21.28
CA GLU A 398 0.81 11.21 -20.70
C GLU A 398 1.54 9.90 -21.06
N VAL A 399 1.96 9.16 -20.02
CA VAL A 399 2.72 7.91 -20.18
C VAL A 399 1.88 6.67 -19.97
N GLU A 400 0.80 6.79 -19.19
CA GLU A 400 -0.12 5.69 -18.94
C GLU A 400 -1.52 6.21 -18.61
N ARG A 401 -2.55 5.49 -19.07
CA ARG A 401 -3.95 5.75 -18.75
C ARG A 401 -4.73 4.44 -18.72
N TYR A 402 -5.52 4.25 -17.67
CA TYR A 402 -6.47 3.15 -17.61
C TYR A 402 -7.72 3.50 -16.78
N LYS A 403 -8.74 2.65 -16.87
CA LYS A 403 -9.94 2.68 -16.01
C LYS A 403 -10.02 1.40 -15.20
N LYS A 404 -10.42 1.52 -13.94
CA LYS A 404 -10.69 0.35 -13.08
C LYS A 404 -12.05 -0.29 -13.38
N GLY A 405 -13.00 0.50 -13.87
CA GLY A 405 -14.39 0.08 -14.03
C GLY A 405 -15.23 0.40 -12.79
N THR A 406 -16.54 0.23 -12.92
CA THR A 406 -17.50 0.29 -11.82
C THR A 406 -17.87 -1.13 -11.43
N ASP A 407 -17.70 -1.48 -10.14
CA ASP A 407 -18.03 -2.80 -9.61
C ASP A 407 -19.39 -2.78 -8.93
N PHE A 408 -20.17 -3.84 -9.17
CA PHE A 408 -21.45 -4.08 -8.52
C PHE A 408 -21.39 -5.37 -7.71
N GLU A 409 -21.75 -5.30 -6.44
CA GLU A 409 -21.86 -6.44 -5.55
C GLU A 409 -23.26 -6.52 -4.96
N ILE A 410 -23.90 -7.68 -5.06
CA ILE A 410 -25.17 -7.97 -4.41
C ILE A 410 -24.93 -9.11 -3.42
N GLY A 411 -25.21 -8.86 -2.15
CA GLY A 411 -25.09 -9.82 -1.07
C GLY A 411 -26.44 -10.17 -0.48
N PHE A 412 -26.62 -11.44 -0.16
CA PHE A 412 -27.75 -11.96 0.58
C PHE A 412 -27.24 -12.72 1.81
N SER A 413 -27.75 -12.43 2.98
CA SER A 413 -27.37 -13.17 4.18
C SER A 413 -28.60 -13.69 4.93
N TYR A 414 -28.44 -14.90 5.45
CA TYR A 414 -29.41 -15.56 6.32
C TYR A 414 -28.73 -15.91 7.64
N LYS A 415 -29.36 -15.50 8.74
CA LYS A 415 -28.94 -15.87 10.10
C LYS A 415 -29.94 -16.90 10.66
N LEU A 416 -29.41 -17.99 11.17
CA LEU A 416 -30.18 -19.01 11.90
C LEU A 416 -30.62 -18.53 13.28
#